data_187dc93e9767ee62a9b779a663a0e075
#
_entry.id   187dc93e9767ee62a9b779a663a0e075
#
_cell.length_a   1.000
_cell.length_b   1.000
_cell.length_c   1.000
_cell.angle_alpha   90.00
_cell.angle_beta   90.00
_cell.angle_gamma   90.00
#
_symmetry.space_group_name_H-M   'P 1'
#
loop_
_entity.id
_entity.type
_entity.pdbx_description
1 polymer ?
#
loop_
_entity_poly.entity_id
_entity_poly.type
_entity_poly.pdbx_seq_one_letter_code
_entity_poly.pdbx_strand_id
1 'polypeptide(L)'
;CHSRGGPPGVWAVGGGGGHSVIQTFGSGVIEPGELQTTLGTGGILAAALDTAQENPKGRLQVFCNVAADKWHCMGVSLNAGSAMNWFRENFCHIADGQHLSFEQIVAKATASTAGAKGLLFLPYLYGERCPHADPKARGALIGLTARHDCGDVARSVMEGVVHALADMYSLMQPLGIEKHVIKASGGGAKSTLWRQIQADVFGCEVVTTDGAAEGAAFGAALVAGLAMGVWPDAQSAIKNFRAISREQPNLAVAEVYAQAHEMYRSLYPVLGQTLTALSSPIFDQ
;
A
#
# COMPACT_ATOMS: atom_id res chain seq x y z
N CYS A 1 20.55 21.59 -10.92
CA CYS A 1 21.61 22.58 -10.68
C CYS A 1 22.88 21.85 -10.28
N HIS A 2 23.86 21.79 -11.20
CA HIS A 2 25.18 21.24 -10.91
C HIS A 2 26.09 22.40 -10.61
N SER A 3 26.49 22.59 -9.37
CA SER A 3 27.70 23.37 -9.03
C SER A 3 28.65 22.45 -8.25
N ARG A 4 29.55 21.78 -8.96
CA ARG A 4 30.75 21.24 -8.34
C ARG A 4 31.69 22.46 -8.06
N GLY A 5 31.96 22.71 -6.78
CA GLY A 5 32.97 23.72 -6.39
C GLY A 5 32.38 25.09 -6.06
N GLY A 6 31.54 25.19 -5.04
CA GLY A 6 31.24 26.46 -4.37
C GLY A 6 32.30 26.80 -3.32
N PRO A 7 32.44 28.09 -2.94
CA PRO A 7 33.34 28.53 -1.86
C PRO A 7 32.95 27.88 -0.53
N PRO A 8 33.85 27.78 0.47
CA PRO A 8 33.56 27.23 1.79
C PRO A 8 32.32 27.90 2.40
N GLY A 9 31.31 27.13 2.75
CA GLY A 9 30.04 27.64 3.29
C GLY A 9 28.86 27.58 2.33
N VAL A 10 29.03 27.15 1.08
CA VAL A 10 27.93 26.90 0.14
C VAL A 10 27.46 25.44 0.27
N TRP A 11 26.24 25.25 0.70
CA TRP A 11 25.60 23.93 0.74
C TRP A 11 25.16 23.53 -0.67
N ALA A 12 25.57 22.34 -1.12
CA ALA A 12 25.03 21.76 -2.34
C ALA A 12 23.59 21.34 -2.10
N VAL A 13 22.65 21.86 -2.89
CA VAL A 13 21.26 21.45 -2.86
C VAL A 13 21.02 20.50 -4.02
N GLY A 14 20.76 19.24 -3.72
CA GLY A 14 20.26 18.27 -4.70
C GLY A 14 18.82 18.59 -5.09
N GLY A 15 18.45 18.33 -6.34
CA GLY A 15 17.05 18.39 -6.77
C GLY A 15 16.23 17.42 -5.93
N GLY A 16 15.09 17.87 -5.42
CA GLY A 16 14.14 17.04 -4.68
C GLY A 16 13.18 16.31 -5.61
N GLY A 17 12.37 15.41 -5.04
CA GLY A 17 11.26 14.75 -5.72
C GLY A 17 10.02 14.73 -4.83
N GLY A 18 8.86 14.38 -5.39
CA GLY A 18 7.67 14.16 -4.60
C GLY A 18 7.89 13.09 -3.54
N HIS A 19 7.29 13.26 -2.36
CA HIS A 19 7.47 12.36 -1.20
C HIS A 19 7.34 10.88 -1.57
N SER A 20 6.30 10.49 -2.33
CA SER A 20 6.08 9.11 -2.75
C SER A 20 7.15 8.59 -3.71
N VAL A 21 7.61 9.43 -4.66
CA VAL A 21 8.68 9.06 -5.61
C VAL A 21 9.97 8.75 -4.85
N ILE A 22 10.34 9.63 -3.91
CA ILE A 22 11.53 9.46 -3.07
C ILE A 22 11.41 8.24 -2.17
N GLN A 23 10.23 7.98 -1.60
CA GLN A 23 9.97 6.80 -0.79
C GLN A 23 10.09 5.51 -1.62
N THR A 24 9.55 5.50 -2.82
CA THR A 24 9.64 4.35 -3.74
C THR A 24 11.09 4.06 -4.10
N PHE A 25 11.87 5.11 -4.38
CA PHE A 25 13.31 4.99 -4.60
C PHE A 25 14.05 4.47 -3.36
N GLY A 26 13.73 5.00 -2.16
CA GLY A 26 14.26 4.53 -0.88
C GLY A 26 13.90 3.08 -0.54
N SER A 27 12.84 2.54 -1.15
CA SER A 27 12.50 1.11 -1.08
C SER A 27 13.23 0.27 -2.13
N GLY A 28 14.01 0.91 -3.02
CA GLY A 28 14.79 0.25 -4.07
C GLY A 28 13.98 -0.09 -5.33
N VAL A 29 12.84 0.55 -5.58
CA VAL A 29 12.02 0.33 -6.78
C VAL A 29 12.36 1.37 -7.83
N ILE A 30 13.05 0.94 -8.88
CA ILE A 30 13.40 1.78 -10.05
C ILE A 30 13.27 1.03 -11.37
N GLU A 31 13.04 -0.29 -11.35
CA GLU A 31 12.91 -1.10 -12.54
C GLU A 31 11.47 -1.54 -12.78
N PRO A 32 11.03 -1.66 -14.05
CA PRO A 32 9.75 -2.26 -14.39
C PRO A 32 9.60 -3.68 -13.83
N GLY A 33 8.38 -4.03 -13.44
CA GLY A 33 8.10 -5.31 -12.79
C GLY A 33 8.29 -5.30 -11.26
N GLU A 34 8.95 -4.29 -10.72
CA GLU A 34 9.02 -4.05 -9.29
C GLU A 34 7.90 -3.12 -8.85
N LEU A 35 7.14 -3.55 -7.86
CA LEU A 35 6.11 -2.74 -7.21
C LEU A 35 6.56 -2.35 -5.81
N GLN A 36 6.03 -1.23 -5.33
CA GLN A 36 6.13 -0.86 -3.93
C GLN A 36 4.73 -0.76 -3.34
N THR A 37 4.53 -1.37 -2.17
CA THR A 37 3.38 -1.07 -1.33
C THR A 37 3.82 -0.28 -0.10
N THR A 38 3.02 0.73 0.26
CA THR A 38 3.18 1.41 1.55
C THR A 38 1.88 1.26 2.33
N LEU A 39 1.94 0.58 3.46
CA LEU A 39 0.85 0.47 4.44
C LEU A 39 1.14 1.43 5.60
N GLY A 40 0.91 2.72 5.35
CA GLY A 40 0.90 3.80 6.35
C GLY A 40 -0.52 4.07 6.84
N THR A 41 -0.86 5.31 7.20
CA THR A 41 -2.24 5.74 7.46
C THR A 41 -3.11 5.44 6.24
N GLY A 42 -2.71 5.91 5.06
CA GLY A 42 -3.24 5.48 3.78
C GLY A 42 -2.42 4.34 3.16
N GLY A 43 -2.91 3.81 2.03
CA GLY A 43 -2.27 2.78 1.24
C GLY A 43 -1.73 3.35 -0.08
N ILE A 44 -0.53 2.98 -0.47
CA ILE A 44 0.04 3.34 -1.77
C ILE A 44 0.45 2.05 -2.47
N LEU A 45 0.12 1.97 -3.76
CA LEU A 45 0.73 1.04 -4.68
C LEU A 45 1.47 1.86 -5.74
N ALA A 46 2.76 1.62 -5.90
CA ALA A 46 3.61 2.35 -6.84
C ALA A 46 4.42 1.38 -7.71
N ALA A 47 4.79 1.83 -8.90
CA ALA A 47 5.58 1.10 -9.87
C ALA A 47 6.54 2.04 -10.63
N ALA A 48 7.66 1.50 -11.08
CA ALA A 48 8.54 2.15 -12.04
C ALA A 48 8.11 1.83 -13.48
N LEU A 49 8.32 2.78 -14.39
CA LEU A 49 8.01 2.68 -15.82
C LEU A 49 9.19 3.22 -16.64
N ASP A 50 9.41 2.64 -17.83
CA ASP A 50 10.41 3.15 -18.79
C ASP A 50 9.90 4.36 -19.56
N THR A 51 8.59 4.50 -19.74
CA THR A 51 7.98 5.59 -20.50
C THR A 51 6.78 6.17 -19.74
N ALA A 52 6.51 7.46 -19.97
CA ALA A 52 5.28 8.06 -19.47
C ALA A 52 4.07 7.37 -20.12
N GLN A 53 3.11 7.00 -19.29
CA GLN A 53 1.88 6.38 -19.74
C GLN A 53 0.72 7.36 -19.63
N GLU A 54 -0.19 7.31 -20.59
CA GLU A 54 -1.45 8.04 -20.50
C GLU A 54 -2.32 7.46 -19.38
N ASN A 55 -2.98 8.35 -18.64
CA ASN A 55 -3.89 8.01 -17.56
C ASN A 55 -5.28 8.60 -17.84
N PRO A 56 -6.03 8.03 -18.80
CA PRO A 56 -7.24 8.65 -19.33
C PRO A 56 -8.36 8.84 -18.30
N LYS A 57 -8.32 8.06 -17.21
CA LYS A 57 -9.32 8.18 -16.12
C LYS A 57 -8.86 9.04 -14.94
N GLY A 58 -7.60 9.51 -14.95
CA GLY A 58 -7.04 10.35 -13.88
C GLY A 58 -6.99 9.72 -12.49
N ARG A 59 -7.17 8.39 -12.38
CA ARG A 59 -7.19 7.69 -11.08
C ARG A 59 -5.80 7.39 -10.53
N LEU A 60 -4.84 7.14 -11.42
CA LEU A 60 -3.45 6.97 -11.11
C LEU A 60 -2.71 8.31 -11.21
N GLN A 61 -1.55 8.39 -10.62
CA GLN A 61 -0.66 9.54 -10.69
C GLN A 61 0.64 9.10 -11.36
N VAL A 62 1.10 9.87 -12.34
CA VAL A 62 2.33 9.59 -13.08
C VAL A 62 3.28 10.78 -12.93
N PHE A 63 4.52 10.52 -12.53
CA PHE A 63 5.56 11.51 -12.27
C PHE A 63 6.89 11.05 -12.85
N CYS A 64 7.86 11.97 -12.99
CA CYS A 64 9.25 11.61 -13.22
C CYS A 64 9.79 10.80 -12.05
N ASN A 65 10.60 9.78 -12.34
CA ASN A 65 11.32 8.99 -11.33
C ASN A 65 12.59 9.73 -10.87
N VAL A 66 13.25 9.24 -9.81
CA VAL A 66 14.60 9.65 -9.41
C VAL A 66 15.63 9.15 -10.42
N ALA A 67 15.47 7.94 -10.94
CA ALA A 67 16.30 7.41 -12.00
C ALA A 67 16.03 8.18 -13.30
N ALA A 68 17.11 8.54 -14.00
CA ALA A 68 17.02 9.24 -15.28
C ALA A 68 16.25 8.37 -16.30
N ASP A 69 15.46 9.04 -17.15
CA ASP A 69 14.66 8.40 -18.22
C ASP A 69 13.65 7.34 -17.73
N LYS A 70 13.31 7.38 -16.44
CA LYS A 70 12.28 6.53 -15.83
C LYS A 70 11.10 7.36 -15.32
N TRP A 71 9.97 6.70 -15.21
CA TRP A 71 8.73 7.27 -14.70
C TRP A 71 8.24 6.51 -13.47
N HIS A 72 7.38 7.15 -12.71
CA HIS A 72 6.76 6.61 -11.50
C HIS A 72 5.25 6.70 -11.65
N CYS A 73 4.57 5.56 -11.50
CA CYS A 73 3.12 5.47 -11.49
C CYS A 73 2.66 5.05 -10.10
N MET A 74 1.62 5.70 -9.57
CA MET A 74 1.06 5.28 -8.27
C MET A 74 -0.45 5.45 -8.19
N GLY A 75 -1.08 4.57 -7.40
CA GLY A 75 -2.42 4.71 -6.85
C GLY A 75 -2.34 4.97 -5.35
N VAL A 76 -3.28 5.76 -4.82
CA VAL A 76 -3.34 6.13 -3.40
C VAL A 76 -4.73 5.83 -2.86
N SER A 77 -4.81 4.98 -1.83
CA SER A 77 -5.99 4.81 -0.97
C SER A 77 -5.87 5.67 0.27
N LEU A 78 -6.99 6.22 0.72
CA LEU A 78 -7.06 6.97 1.97
C LEU A 78 -7.03 6.06 3.20
N ASN A 79 -7.25 4.76 2.99
CA ASN A 79 -7.53 3.80 4.05
C ASN A 79 -6.59 2.59 4.00
N ALA A 80 -5.65 2.51 4.95
CA ALA A 80 -4.83 1.31 5.17
C ALA A 80 -4.64 1.08 6.67
N GLY A 81 -3.54 1.54 7.26
CA GLY A 81 -3.34 1.47 8.70
C GLY A 81 -4.41 2.23 9.50
N SER A 82 -5.01 3.28 8.92
CA SER A 82 -6.17 3.98 9.50
C SER A 82 -7.37 3.06 9.71
N ALA A 83 -7.63 2.10 8.80
CA ALA A 83 -8.71 1.12 8.95
C ALA A 83 -8.43 0.17 10.13
N MET A 84 -7.19 -0.28 10.30
CA MET A 84 -6.80 -1.09 11.46
C MET A 84 -6.85 -0.30 12.76
N ASN A 85 -6.44 0.98 12.74
CA ASN A 85 -6.55 1.85 13.90
C ASN A 85 -8.01 2.08 14.29
N TRP A 86 -8.87 2.39 13.31
CA TRP A 86 -10.30 2.52 13.51
C TRP A 86 -10.91 1.24 14.13
N PHE A 87 -10.55 0.06 13.62
CA PHE A 87 -11.02 -1.21 14.18
C PHE A 87 -10.54 -1.38 15.62
N ARG A 88 -9.26 -1.10 15.90
CA ARG A 88 -8.70 -1.18 17.24
C ARG A 88 -9.44 -0.27 18.23
N GLU A 89 -9.65 0.97 17.87
CA GLU A 89 -10.21 1.98 18.76
C GLU A 89 -11.71 1.82 19.01
N ASN A 90 -12.44 1.24 18.07
CA ASN A 90 -13.88 1.11 18.20
C ASN A 90 -14.37 -0.29 18.60
N PHE A 91 -13.57 -1.35 18.36
CA PHE A 91 -14.02 -2.74 18.53
C PHE A 91 -13.10 -3.60 19.40
N CYS A 92 -11.92 -3.11 19.79
CA CYS A 92 -10.95 -3.91 20.53
C CYS A 92 -10.74 -3.37 21.96
N HIS A 93 -11.83 -2.99 22.62
CA HIS A 93 -11.79 -2.54 24.02
C HIS A 93 -11.50 -3.70 24.97
N ILE A 94 -10.69 -3.42 25.99
CA ILE A 94 -10.46 -4.26 27.17
C ILE A 94 -10.83 -3.47 28.44
N ALA A 95 -10.64 -4.07 29.62
CA ALA A 95 -10.93 -3.39 30.89
C ALA A 95 -10.17 -2.05 31.01
N ASP A 96 -10.70 -1.15 31.81
CA ASP A 96 -10.11 0.15 32.16
C ASP A 96 -9.86 1.11 30.98
N GLY A 97 -10.69 1.04 29.94
CA GLY A 97 -10.60 1.95 28.79
C GLY A 97 -9.37 1.72 27.90
N GLN A 98 -8.67 0.61 28.08
CA GLN A 98 -7.56 0.21 27.25
C GLN A 98 -8.05 -0.53 26.00
N HIS A 99 -7.19 -0.59 24.97
CA HIS A 99 -7.42 -1.35 23.74
C HIS A 99 -6.38 -2.45 23.61
N LEU A 100 -6.73 -3.51 22.87
CA LEU A 100 -5.75 -4.51 22.45
C LEU A 100 -4.59 -3.84 21.71
N SER A 101 -3.38 -4.32 21.92
CA SER A 101 -2.24 -3.89 21.10
C SER A 101 -2.38 -4.39 19.65
N PHE A 102 -1.67 -3.77 18.71
CA PHE A 102 -1.67 -4.25 17.33
C PHE A 102 -1.15 -5.68 17.23
N GLU A 103 -0.17 -6.06 18.02
CA GLU A 103 0.37 -7.42 18.08
C GLU A 103 -0.70 -8.42 18.51
N GLN A 104 -1.50 -8.08 19.52
CA GLN A 104 -2.61 -8.92 20.00
C GLN A 104 -3.71 -9.06 18.94
N ILE A 105 -4.04 -7.97 18.22
CA ILE A 105 -5.03 -8.00 17.13
C ILE A 105 -4.50 -8.87 15.99
N VAL A 106 -3.24 -8.69 15.60
CA VAL A 106 -2.59 -9.49 14.55
C VAL A 106 -2.54 -10.98 14.95
N ALA A 107 -2.25 -11.29 16.21
CA ALA A 107 -2.27 -12.68 16.69
C ALA A 107 -3.67 -13.32 16.56
N LYS A 108 -4.75 -12.57 16.88
CA LYS A 108 -6.13 -13.02 16.65
C LYS A 108 -6.43 -13.21 15.16
N ALA A 109 -6.04 -12.26 14.32
CA ALA A 109 -6.20 -12.36 12.87
C ALA A 109 -5.43 -13.54 12.26
N THR A 110 -4.25 -13.87 12.82
CA THR A 110 -3.45 -15.03 12.39
C THR A 110 -4.15 -16.36 12.69
N ALA A 111 -4.93 -16.43 13.76
CA ALA A 111 -5.71 -17.62 14.10
C ALA A 111 -6.92 -17.83 13.17
N SER A 112 -7.37 -16.80 12.47
CA SER A 112 -8.41 -16.90 11.45
C SER A 112 -7.85 -17.47 10.13
N THR A 113 -8.70 -18.14 9.36
CA THR A 113 -8.31 -18.70 8.05
C THR A 113 -8.25 -17.62 6.96
N ALA A 114 -7.51 -17.88 5.89
CA ALA A 114 -7.50 -17.05 4.69
C ALA A 114 -8.92 -16.83 4.16
N GLY A 115 -9.21 -15.60 3.73
CA GLY A 115 -10.56 -15.17 3.32
C GLY A 115 -11.50 -14.90 4.49
N ALA A 116 -10.99 -14.83 5.74
CA ALA A 116 -11.74 -14.47 6.95
C ALA A 116 -13.10 -15.20 7.05
N LYS A 117 -13.17 -16.48 6.68
CA LYS A 117 -14.39 -17.29 6.62
C LYS A 117 -15.49 -16.71 5.73
N GLY A 118 -15.13 -15.97 4.68
CA GLY A 118 -16.06 -15.32 3.75
C GLY A 118 -16.51 -13.92 4.17
N LEU A 119 -15.83 -13.31 5.14
CA LEU A 119 -16.10 -11.95 5.56
C LEU A 119 -15.27 -10.97 4.72
N LEU A 120 -15.93 -10.03 4.03
CA LEU A 120 -15.28 -9.01 3.22
C LEU A 120 -15.42 -7.63 3.87
N PHE A 121 -14.38 -6.82 3.78
CA PHE A 121 -14.36 -5.47 4.29
C PHE A 121 -13.98 -4.47 3.19
N LEU A 122 -14.85 -3.50 2.92
CA LEU A 122 -14.52 -2.32 2.10
C LEU A 122 -13.92 -1.25 3.01
N PRO A 123 -12.66 -0.85 2.84
CA PRO A 123 -11.95 0.01 3.81
C PRO A 123 -12.28 1.51 3.69
N TYR A 124 -13.26 1.94 2.88
CA TYR A 124 -13.49 3.32 2.45
C TYR A 124 -14.06 4.24 3.54
N LEU A 125 -13.49 4.20 4.76
CA LEU A 125 -13.97 4.91 5.95
C LEU A 125 -13.90 6.45 5.81
N TYR A 126 -12.96 6.94 4.99
CA TYR A 126 -12.71 8.38 4.78
C TYR A 126 -12.98 8.79 3.32
N GLY A 127 -13.92 8.11 2.66
CA GLY A 127 -14.02 8.17 1.21
C GLY A 127 -12.89 7.39 0.53
N GLU A 128 -12.80 7.47 -0.80
CA GLU A 128 -11.72 6.82 -1.52
C GLU A 128 -11.23 7.65 -2.70
N ARG A 129 -9.91 7.65 -2.90
CA ARG A 129 -9.25 8.33 -4.00
C ARG A 129 -8.99 7.40 -5.18
N CYS A 130 -8.38 6.25 -4.92
CA CYS A 130 -8.10 5.21 -5.91
C CYS A 130 -8.45 3.84 -5.32
N PRO A 131 -9.21 3.01 -6.02
CA PRO A 131 -9.55 3.05 -7.45
C PRO A 131 -10.82 3.85 -7.82
N HIS A 132 -11.67 4.26 -6.86
CA HIS A 132 -13.03 4.73 -7.16
C HIS A 132 -13.17 6.24 -7.37
N ALA A 133 -12.26 7.04 -6.82
CA ALA A 133 -12.30 8.51 -6.85
C ALA A 133 -13.64 9.09 -6.33
N ASP A 134 -14.12 8.54 -5.23
CA ASP A 134 -15.40 8.91 -4.61
C ASP A 134 -15.20 9.37 -3.16
N PRO A 135 -15.32 10.68 -2.86
CA PRO A 135 -15.22 11.20 -1.50
C PRO A 135 -16.40 10.78 -0.60
N LYS A 136 -17.49 10.28 -1.18
CA LYS A 136 -18.66 9.79 -0.45
C LYS A 136 -18.66 8.28 -0.26
N ALA A 137 -17.63 7.57 -0.73
CA ALA A 137 -17.47 6.16 -0.45
C ALA A 137 -17.45 5.91 1.05
N ARG A 138 -18.05 4.82 1.50
CA ARG A 138 -18.09 4.41 2.91
C ARG A 138 -17.58 3.00 3.09
N GLY A 139 -17.07 2.69 4.28
CA GLY A 139 -16.71 1.34 4.67
C GLY A 139 -17.94 0.43 4.74
N ALA A 140 -17.73 -0.85 4.45
CA ALA A 140 -18.76 -1.86 4.60
C ALA A 140 -18.14 -3.19 5.04
N LEU A 141 -18.83 -3.91 5.93
CA LEU A 141 -18.48 -5.26 6.37
C LEU A 141 -19.58 -6.21 5.88
N ILE A 142 -19.25 -7.12 4.99
CA ILE A 142 -20.21 -7.95 4.25
C ILE A 142 -19.94 -9.42 4.53
N GLY A 143 -21.03 -10.20 4.75
CA GLY A 143 -20.94 -11.64 4.95
C GLY A 143 -20.90 -12.07 6.42
N LEU A 144 -21.23 -11.18 7.38
CA LEU A 144 -21.29 -11.53 8.80
C LEU A 144 -22.29 -12.65 9.10
N THR A 145 -21.84 -13.59 9.91
CA THR A 145 -22.65 -14.64 10.50
C THR A 145 -22.27 -14.84 11.97
N ALA A 146 -23.05 -15.58 12.73
CA ALA A 146 -22.78 -15.87 14.14
C ALA A 146 -21.46 -16.65 14.41
N ARG A 147 -20.81 -17.17 13.37
CA ARG A 147 -19.53 -17.89 13.50
C ARG A 147 -18.29 -17.01 13.51
N HIS A 148 -18.43 -15.72 13.15
CA HIS A 148 -17.30 -14.81 13.07
C HIS A 148 -16.98 -14.22 14.44
N ASP A 149 -15.70 -14.22 14.77
CA ASP A 149 -15.17 -13.61 15.97
C ASP A 149 -14.33 -12.34 15.66
N CYS A 150 -13.76 -11.74 16.71
CA CYS A 150 -12.92 -10.55 16.57
C CYS A 150 -11.68 -10.80 15.68
N GLY A 151 -11.13 -12.01 15.67
CA GLY A 151 -9.99 -12.38 14.81
C GLY A 151 -10.36 -12.42 13.33
N ASP A 152 -11.55 -12.93 13.01
CA ASP A 152 -12.07 -12.96 11.64
C ASP A 152 -12.31 -11.54 11.12
N VAL A 153 -12.89 -10.67 11.96
CA VAL A 153 -13.08 -9.26 11.59
C VAL A 153 -11.73 -8.54 11.41
N ALA A 154 -10.79 -8.73 12.33
CA ALA A 154 -9.45 -8.15 12.19
C ALA A 154 -8.76 -8.60 10.89
N ARG A 155 -8.88 -9.90 10.56
CA ARG A 155 -8.34 -10.44 9.32
C ARG A 155 -9.03 -9.84 8.09
N SER A 156 -10.35 -9.74 8.08
CA SER A 156 -11.09 -9.13 6.97
C SER A 156 -10.70 -7.66 6.73
N VAL A 157 -10.39 -6.90 7.80
CA VAL A 157 -9.88 -5.52 7.68
C VAL A 157 -8.51 -5.50 7.00
N MET A 158 -7.61 -6.40 7.39
CA MET A 158 -6.28 -6.52 6.77
C MET A 158 -6.38 -6.95 5.31
N GLU A 159 -7.22 -7.93 5.01
CA GLU A 159 -7.46 -8.45 3.65
C GLU A 159 -8.15 -7.39 2.77
N GLY A 160 -9.14 -6.68 3.28
CA GLY A 160 -9.85 -5.62 2.56
C GLY A 160 -8.93 -4.49 2.11
N VAL A 161 -7.97 -4.09 2.94
CA VAL A 161 -6.93 -3.11 2.55
C VAL A 161 -6.08 -3.66 1.40
N VAL A 162 -5.66 -4.93 1.45
CA VAL A 162 -4.85 -5.53 0.39
C VAL A 162 -5.66 -5.72 -0.89
N HIS A 163 -6.94 -6.07 -0.80
CA HIS A 163 -7.83 -6.12 -1.96
C HIS A 163 -8.01 -4.74 -2.62
N ALA A 164 -8.08 -3.66 -1.84
CA ALA A 164 -8.09 -2.30 -2.40
C ALA A 164 -6.81 -1.97 -3.17
N LEU A 165 -5.64 -2.37 -2.66
CA LEU A 165 -4.37 -2.23 -3.38
C LEU A 165 -4.33 -3.10 -4.66
N ALA A 166 -4.84 -4.33 -4.60
CA ALA A 166 -4.92 -5.20 -5.77
C ALA A 166 -5.89 -4.65 -6.83
N ASP A 167 -6.96 -3.97 -6.42
CA ASP A 167 -7.84 -3.28 -7.36
C ASP A 167 -7.17 -2.05 -8.02
N MET A 168 -6.28 -1.34 -7.29
CA MET A 168 -5.42 -0.33 -7.91
C MET A 168 -4.48 -0.92 -8.96
N TYR A 169 -3.91 -2.12 -8.69
CA TYR A 169 -3.09 -2.83 -9.66
C TYR A 169 -3.86 -3.14 -10.95
N SER A 170 -5.15 -3.46 -10.84
CA SER A 170 -6.01 -3.66 -12.01
C SER A 170 -6.11 -2.43 -12.93
N LEU A 171 -5.89 -1.21 -12.40
CA LEU A 171 -5.78 0.01 -13.20
C LEU A 171 -4.40 0.18 -13.85
N MET A 172 -3.36 -0.44 -13.27
CA MET A 172 -1.98 -0.37 -13.75
C MET A 172 -1.70 -1.40 -14.86
N GLN A 173 -2.36 -2.56 -14.82
CA GLN A 173 -2.17 -3.63 -15.81
C GLN A 173 -2.36 -3.17 -17.27
N PRO A 174 -3.41 -2.39 -17.64
CA PRO A 174 -3.57 -1.88 -19.00
C PRO A 174 -2.44 -0.94 -19.47
N LEU A 175 -1.64 -0.41 -18.53
CA LEU A 175 -0.46 0.42 -18.79
C LEU A 175 0.81 -0.43 -19.02
N GLY A 176 0.69 -1.76 -19.09
CA GLY A 176 1.81 -2.68 -19.26
C GLY A 176 2.65 -2.88 -17.99
N ILE A 177 2.14 -2.48 -16.82
CA ILE A 177 2.86 -2.68 -15.54
C ILE A 177 2.72 -4.13 -15.11
N GLU A 178 3.83 -4.85 -15.08
CA GLU A 178 3.93 -6.20 -14.56
C GLU A 178 4.20 -6.20 -13.05
N LYS A 179 4.06 -7.36 -12.40
CA LYS A 179 4.35 -7.58 -10.98
C LYS A 179 5.23 -8.81 -10.81
N HIS A 180 6.50 -8.61 -10.58
CA HIS A 180 7.44 -9.70 -10.28
C HIS A 180 7.71 -9.80 -8.78
N VAL A 181 7.85 -8.66 -8.13
CA VAL A 181 8.11 -8.55 -6.70
C VAL A 181 7.47 -7.28 -6.13
N ILE A 182 7.00 -7.37 -4.90
CA ILE A 182 6.51 -6.20 -4.13
C ILE A 182 7.52 -5.89 -3.04
N LYS A 183 8.00 -4.65 -2.99
CA LYS A 183 8.80 -4.11 -1.89
C LYS A 183 7.87 -3.40 -0.91
N ALA A 184 7.56 -4.05 0.22
CA ALA A 184 6.63 -3.55 1.21
C ALA A 184 7.29 -2.58 2.19
N SER A 185 6.59 -1.49 2.51
CA SER A 185 7.04 -0.44 3.43
C SER A 185 5.90 0.10 4.31
N GLY A 186 6.22 1.01 5.23
CA GLY A 186 5.28 1.57 6.19
C GLY A 186 5.05 0.69 7.42
N GLY A 187 4.19 1.19 8.32
CA GLY A 187 3.91 0.51 9.60
C GLY A 187 3.33 -0.89 9.45
N GLY A 188 2.44 -1.08 8.46
CA GLY A 188 1.82 -2.37 8.18
C GLY A 188 2.80 -3.42 7.66
N ALA A 189 3.91 -3.01 7.02
CA ALA A 189 4.95 -3.92 6.57
C ALA A 189 5.73 -4.59 7.71
N LYS A 190 5.59 -4.13 8.96
CA LYS A 190 6.14 -4.81 10.14
C LYS A 190 5.40 -6.11 10.47
N SER A 191 4.14 -6.24 10.07
CA SER A 191 3.33 -7.44 10.31
C SER A 191 3.64 -8.51 9.27
N THR A 192 4.17 -9.67 9.72
CA THR A 192 4.39 -10.84 8.86
C THR A 192 3.10 -11.32 8.21
N LEU A 193 1.99 -11.34 8.98
CA LEU A 193 0.69 -11.71 8.43
C LEU A 193 0.26 -10.77 7.30
N TRP A 194 0.43 -9.45 7.47
CA TRP A 194 -0.01 -8.50 6.44
C TRP A 194 0.86 -8.56 5.17
N ARG A 195 2.16 -8.85 5.31
CA ARG A 195 3.04 -9.13 4.15
C ARG A 195 2.64 -10.44 3.46
N GLN A 196 2.32 -11.50 4.24
CA GLN A 196 1.85 -12.76 3.67
C GLN A 196 0.52 -12.59 2.91
N ILE A 197 -0.45 -11.86 3.47
CA ILE A 197 -1.70 -11.53 2.77
C ILE A 197 -1.42 -10.81 1.45
N GLN A 198 -0.47 -9.86 1.43
CA GLN A 198 -0.06 -9.21 0.18
C GLN A 198 0.52 -10.23 -0.82
N ALA A 199 1.43 -11.11 -0.37
CA ALA A 199 2.00 -12.12 -1.25
C ALA A 199 0.92 -13.03 -1.85
N ASP A 200 -0.02 -13.47 -1.03
CA ASP A 200 -1.08 -14.39 -1.42
C ASP A 200 -2.08 -13.73 -2.39
N VAL A 201 -2.54 -12.51 -2.11
CA VAL A 201 -3.50 -11.78 -2.94
C VAL A 201 -2.87 -11.33 -4.27
N PHE A 202 -1.64 -10.85 -4.24
CA PHE A 202 -0.95 -10.43 -5.47
C PHE A 202 -0.36 -11.61 -6.26
N GLY A 203 -0.16 -12.77 -5.63
CA GLY A 203 0.43 -13.94 -6.26
C GLY A 203 1.90 -13.74 -6.67
N CYS A 204 2.65 -12.93 -5.93
CA CYS A 204 4.08 -12.69 -6.16
C CYS A 204 4.83 -12.49 -4.83
N GLU A 205 6.16 -12.60 -4.87
CA GLU A 205 7.00 -12.41 -3.69
C GLU A 205 6.82 -11.01 -3.10
N VAL A 206 6.73 -10.92 -1.76
CA VAL A 206 6.76 -9.67 -1.00
C VAL A 206 8.03 -9.63 -0.16
N VAL A 207 8.79 -8.54 -0.29
CA VAL A 207 10.03 -8.35 0.47
C VAL A 207 10.00 -7.04 1.25
N THR A 208 10.70 -7.00 2.38
CA THR A 208 11.09 -5.75 3.02
C THR A 208 12.59 -5.58 2.91
N THR A 209 13.06 -4.35 2.74
CA THR A 209 14.47 -4.01 2.64
C THR A 209 14.91 -3.18 3.84
N ASP A 210 16.20 -3.13 4.10
CA ASP A 210 16.81 -2.34 5.17
C ASP A 210 16.56 -0.82 5.05
N GLY A 211 16.32 -0.31 3.82
CA GLY A 211 15.92 1.08 3.59
C GLY A 211 14.42 1.34 3.70
N ALA A 212 13.57 0.30 3.62
CA ALA A 212 12.12 0.45 3.57
C ALA A 212 11.51 0.97 4.87
N ALA A 213 12.14 0.72 6.02
CA ALA A 213 11.66 1.16 7.33
C ALA A 213 11.75 2.69 7.51
N GLU A 214 12.77 3.31 6.92
CA GLU A 214 13.04 4.75 7.04
C GLU A 214 12.29 5.57 5.97
N GLY A 215 11.67 4.90 5.01
CA GLY A 215 10.78 5.50 4.02
C GLY A 215 11.40 6.64 3.22
N ALA A 216 10.67 7.77 3.14
CA ALA A 216 11.10 8.92 2.34
C ALA A 216 12.38 9.61 2.86
N ALA A 217 12.67 9.53 4.17
CA ALA A 217 13.87 10.12 4.73
C ALA A 217 15.13 9.44 4.18
N PHE A 218 15.14 8.11 4.10
CA PHE A 218 16.23 7.36 3.51
C PHE A 218 16.37 7.63 2.00
N GLY A 219 15.25 7.64 1.28
CA GLY A 219 15.25 8.00 -0.14
C GLY A 219 15.80 9.42 -0.39
N ALA A 220 15.47 10.39 0.48
CA ALA A 220 16.02 11.73 0.39
C ALA A 220 17.55 11.76 0.61
N ALA A 221 18.07 10.99 1.55
CA ALA A 221 19.51 10.84 1.77
C ALA A 221 20.21 10.24 0.54
N LEU A 222 19.60 9.24 -0.11
CA LEU A 222 20.13 8.66 -1.35
C LEU A 222 20.16 9.70 -2.49
N VAL A 223 19.09 10.49 -2.66
CA VAL A 223 19.04 11.56 -3.67
C VAL A 223 20.11 12.62 -3.42
N ALA A 224 20.32 12.99 -2.15
CA ALA A 224 21.40 13.91 -1.78
C ALA A 224 22.79 13.33 -2.12
N GLY A 225 23.02 12.05 -1.83
CA GLY A 225 24.25 11.35 -2.21
C GLY A 225 24.49 11.29 -3.72
N LEU A 226 23.43 11.03 -4.50
CA LEU A 226 23.51 11.10 -5.97
C LEU A 226 23.90 12.50 -6.46
N ALA A 227 23.28 13.55 -5.92
CA ALA A 227 23.58 14.93 -6.26
C ALA A 227 25.05 15.31 -5.92
N MET A 228 25.62 14.72 -4.87
CA MET A 228 27.02 14.90 -4.46
C MET A 228 28.00 13.98 -5.19
N GLY A 229 27.51 13.06 -6.03
CA GLY A 229 28.35 12.12 -6.77
C GLY A 229 28.92 10.99 -5.92
N VAL A 230 28.27 10.64 -4.80
CA VAL A 230 28.59 9.46 -3.98
C VAL A 230 28.38 8.18 -4.80
N TRP A 231 27.36 8.18 -5.62
CA TRP A 231 27.07 7.12 -6.60
C TRP A 231 26.98 7.72 -8.00
N PRO A 232 27.39 6.97 -9.05
CA PRO A 232 27.32 7.46 -10.42
C PRO A 232 25.87 7.57 -10.94
N ASP A 233 24.98 6.72 -10.44
CA ASP A 233 23.57 6.59 -10.89
C ASP A 233 22.66 6.03 -9.79
N ALA A 234 21.36 6.06 -10.03
CA ALA A 234 20.33 5.58 -9.11
C ALA A 234 20.44 4.07 -8.83
N GLN A 235 20.79 3.27 -9.85
CA GLN A 235 20.97 1.83 -9.73
C GLN A 235 22.08 1.49 -8.74
N SER A 236 23.22 2.18 -8.85
CA SER A 236 24.35 2.01 -7.96
C SER A 236 24.03 2.38 -6.51
N ALA A 237 23.16 3.38 -6.30
CA ALA A 237 22.75 3.81 -4.97
C ALA A 237 21.93 2.75 -4.22
N ILE A 238 21.13 1.95 -4.93
CA ILE A 238 20.26 0.91 -4.32
C ILE A 238 20.87 -0.50 -4.40
N LYS A 239 21.97 -0.70 -5.11
CA LYS A 239 22.58 -2.01 -5.38
C LYS A 239 22.82 -2.87 -4.13
N ASN A 240 23.10 -2.24 -3.00
CA ASN A 240 23.46 -2.91 -1.76
C ASN A 240 22.29 -3.10 -0.80
N PHE A 241 21.07 -2.80 -1.22
CA PHE A 241 19.88 -3.02 -0.38
C PHE A 241 19.73 -4.52 -0.09
N ARG A 242 19.53 -4.84 1.19
CA ARG A 242 19.36 -6.21 1.65
C ARG A 242 17.89 -6.46 1.95
N ALA A 243 17.38 -7.60 1.50
CA ALA A 243 16.09 -8.07 1.93
C ALA A 243 16.18 -8.51 3.40
N ILE A 244 15.31 -7.95 4.25
CA ILE A 244 15.18 -8.31 5.67
C ILE A 244 14.18 -9.45 5.84
N SER A 245 13.10 -9.43 5.06
CA SER A 245 12.09 -10.48 5.05
C SER A 245 11.69 -10.83 3.62
N ARG A 246 11.15 -12.05 3.46
CA ARG A 246 10.61 -12.54 2.20
C ARG A 246 9.40 -13.41 2.49
N GLU A 247 8.28 -13.09 1.91
CA GLU A 247 7.06 -13.89 1.94
C GLU A 247 6.73 -14.34 0.52
N GLN A 248 6.68 -15.66 0.32
CA GLN A 248 6.25 -16.28 -0.93
C GLN A 248 4.73 -16.50 -0.91
N PRO A 249 4.04 -16.40 -2.06
CA PRO A 249 2.64 -16.71 -2.14
C PRO A 249 2.36 -18.16 -1.74
N ASN A 250 1.37 -18.35 -0.88
CA ASN A 250 0.90 -19.67 -0.48
C ASN A 250 -0.13 -20.19 -1.49
N LEU A 251 0.29 -21.11 -2.35
CA LEU A 251 -0.56 -21.66 -3.40
C LEU A 251 -1.81 -22.39 -2.86
N ALA A 252 -1.77 -22.87 -1.61
CA ALA A 252 -2.94 -23.55 -1.01
C ALA A 252 -4.14 -22.63 -0.75
N VAL A 253 -3.90 -21.30 -0.68
CA VAL A 253 -4.97 -20.32 -0.47
C VAL A 253 -5.22 -19.42 -1.71
N ALA A 254 -4.52 -19.68 -2.81
CA ALA A 254 -4.61 -18.86 -4.01
C ALA A 254 -6.03 -18.76 -4.57
N GLU A 255 -6.76 -19.87 -4.62
CA GLU A 255 -8.16 -19.89 -5.09
C GLU A 255 -9.09 -19.10 -4.17
N VAL A 256 -8.90 -19.22 -2.84
CA VAL A 256 -9.68 -18.47 -1.85
C VAL A 256 -9.53 -16.97 -2.07
N TYR A 257 -8.30 -16.46 -2.25
CA TYR A 257 -8.06 -15.04 -2.47
C TYR A 257 -8.48 -14.57 -3.86
N ALA A 258 -8.37 -15.41 -4.88
CA ALA A 258 -8.89 -15.09 -6.21
C ALA A 258 -10.41 -14.86 -6.19
N GLN A 259 -11.16 -15.77 -5.59
CA GLN A 259 -12.62 -15.66 -5.44
C GLN A 259 -13.00 -14.49 -4.53
N ALA A 260 -12.30 -14.31 -3.39
CA ALA A 260 -12.56 -13.19 -2.49
C ALA A 260 -12.33 -11.85 -3.18
N HIS A 261 -11.27 -11.73 -3.99
CA HIS A 261 -10.99 -10.50 -4.74
C HIS A 261 -12.02 -10.21 -5.83
N GLU A 262 -12.49 -11.22 -6.54
CA GLU A 262 -13.57 -11.08 -7.53
C GLU A 262 -14.85 -10.55 -6.86
N MET A 263 -15.26 -11.16 -5.74
CA MET A 263 -16.40 -10.69 -4.96
C MET A 263 -16.17 -9.26 -4.45
N TYR A 264 -15.00 -8.97 -3.88
CA TYR A 264 -14.64 -7.65 -3.38
C TYR A 264 -14.82 -6.56 -4.46
N ARG A 265 -14.32 -6.79 -5.67
CA ARG A 265 -14.44 -5.85 -6.79
C ARG A 265 -15.88 -5.60 -7.21
N SER A 266 -16.76 -6.60 -7.05
CA SER A 266 -18.18 -6.48 -7.40
C SER A 266 -18.97 -5.64 -6.38
N LEU A 267 -18.48 -5.51 -5.13
CA LEU A 267 -19.25 -4.88 -4.05
C LEU A 267 -19.46 -3.38 -4.27
N TYR A 268 -18.41 -2.64 -4.63
CA TYR A 268 -18.53 -1.19 -4.77
C TYR A 268 -19.50 -0.76 -5.87
N PRO A 269 -19.47 -1.35 -7.08
CA PRO A 269 -20.47 -1.07 -8.12
C PRO A 269 -21.91 -1.34 -7.68
N VAL A 270 -22.13 -2.38 -6.87
CA VAL A 270 -23.48 -2.76 -6.40
C VAL A 270 -23.93 -1.86 -5.24
N LEU A 271 -23.05 -1.57 -4.30
CA LEU A 271 -23.37 -0.85 -3.07
C LEU A 271 -23.24 0.67 -3.20
N GLY A 272 -22.52 1.17 -4.20
CA GLY A 272 -22.11 2.58 -4.31
C GLY A 272 -23.26 3.58 -4.19
N GLN A 273 -24.40 3.31 -4.81
CA GLN A 273 -25.59 4.18 -4.69
C GLN A 273 -26.11 4.24 -3.25
N THR A 274 -26.20 3.08 -2.58
CA THR A 274 -26.64 2.99 -1.19
C THR A 274 -25.64 3.69 -0.26
N LEU A 275 -24.33 3.45 -0.45
CA LEU A 275 -23.28 4.09 0.34
C LEU A 275 -23.28 5.61 0.17
N THR A 276 -23.50 6.11 -1.06
CA THR A 276 -23.65 7.55 -1.34
C THR A 276 -24.91 8.12 -0.66
N ALA A 277 -26.02 7.40 -0.68
CA ALA A 277 -27.25 7.85 -0.02
C ALA A 277 -27.07 7.95 1.51
N LEU A 278 -26.32 7.02 2.11
CA LEU A 278 -25.96 7.05 3.54
C LEU A 278 -25.02 8.20 3.91
N SER A 279 -24.44 8.92 2.93
CA SER A 279 -23.66 10.15 3.15
C SER A 279 -24.53 11.41 3.16
N SER A 280 -25.86 11.25 3.22
CA SER A 280 -26.79 12.39 3.38
C SER A 280 -26.66 13.00 4.79
N PRO A 281 -26.78 14.33 4.93
CA PRO A 281 -26.76 15.03 6.22
C PRO A 281 -27.80 14.52 7.24
N ILE A 282 -28.83 13.80 6.80
CA ILE A 282 -29.81 13.16 7.69
C ILE A 282 -29.16 12.13 8.64
N PHE A 283 -28.06 11.53 8.24
CA PHE A 283 -27.35 10.51 9.02
C PHE A 283 -26.10 11.05 9.75
N ASP A 284 -25.74 12.33 9.52
CA ASP A 284 -24.56 12.98 10.11
C ASP A 284 -24.92 13.81 11.37
N GLN A 285 -26.09 13.53 12.02
CA GLN A 285 -26.57 14.22 13.24
C GLN A 285 -26.01 13.59 14.51
#